data_92e96655c16a344483d69f233832529b
#
_entry.id   92e96655c16a344483d69f233832529b
#
_cell.length_a   1.000
_cell.length_b   1.000
_cell.length_c   1.000
_cell.angle_alpha   90.00
_cell.angle_beta   90.00
_cell.angle_gamma   90.00
#
_symmetry.space_group_name_H-M   'P 1'
#
loop_
_entity.id
_entity.type
_entity.pdbx_description
1 polymer ?
#
loop_
_entity_poly.entity_id
_entity_poly.type
_entity_poly.pdbx_seq_one_letter_code
_entity_poly.pdbx_strand_id
1 'polypeptide(L)'
;MKHEIKQISKNENGAVYKILLQIPFVLGWIERVKFYVSTREQKNVYPMQHVKNENDIAYFEATVELPRYAVYHYYFSFDANSRFRYYKKENTSGDNSVTNEECWKLSVNFEVPEWAKGTVMYQIFVDRYKRTRGLEKKPMKGRDIHENWNEPPVVGPNEKGAW
;
A
#
# COMPACT_ATOMS: atom_id res chain seq x y z
N MET A 1 -0.11 19.54 -5.31
CA MET A 1 -0.53 19.23 -3.94
C MET A 1 0.48 18.34 -3.26
N LYS A 2 0.60 18.44 -1.92
CA LYS A 2 1.46 17.57 -1.10
C LYS A 2 0.70 17.22 0.17
N HIS A 3 1.02 16.07 0.76
CA HIS A 3 0.52 15.71 2.08
C HIS A 3 1.63 15.07 2.92
N GLU A 4 1.46 15.15 4.22
CA GLU A 4 2.35 14.54 5.20
C GLU A 4 1.50 13.83 6.26
N ILE A 5 1.92 12.64 6.66
CA ILE A 5 1.30 11.88 7.74
C ILE A 5 2.38 11.61 8.78
N LYS A 6 2.18 12.17 9.98
CA LYS A 6 3.11 12.02 11.09
C LYS A 6 2.43 11.30 12.24
N GLN A 7 3.04 10.22 12.72
CA GLN A 7 2.61 9.56 13.93
C GLN A 7 2.95 10.44 15.13
N ILE A 8 1.95 10.77 15.96
CA ILE A 8 2.11 11.58 17.16
C ILE A 8 2.33 10.69 18.38
N SER A 9 1.52 9.63 18.49
CA SER A 9 1.60 8.67 19.58
C SER A 9 1.22 7.27 19.10
N LYS A 10 1.63 6.26 19.86
CA LYS A 10 1.20 4.87 19.67
C LYS A 10 0.96 4.22 21.02
N ASN A 11 0.04 3.28 21.06
CA ASN A 11 -0.22 2.42 22.19
C ASN A 11 -0.56 1.00 21.71
N GLU A 12 -0.93 0.13 22.61
CA GLU A 12 -1.27 -1.26 22.28
C GLU A 12 -2.50 -1.39 21.36
N ASN A 13 -3.39 -0.41 21.35
CA ASN A 13 -4.67 -0.45 20.64
C ASN A 13 -4.66 0.28 19.30
N GLY A 14 -3.64 1.08 19.01
CA GLY A 14 -3.57 1.85 17.79
C GLY A 14 -2.49 2.93 17.79
N ALA A 15 -2.62 3.85 16.87
CA ALA A 15 -1.75 5.03 16.80
C ALA A 15 -2.53 6.27 16.38
N VAL A 16 -2.07 7.42 16.89
CA VAL A 16 -2.61 8.73 16.53
C VAL A 16 -1.72 9.38 15.50
N TYR A 17 -2.32 9.84 14.44
CA TYR A 17 -1.65 10.50 13.32
C TYR A 17 -2.13 11.94 13.17
N LYS A 18 -1.18 12.82 12.92
CA LYS A 18 -1.43 14.16 12.40
C LYS A 18 -1.28 14.13 10.89
N ILE A 19 -2.34 14.52 10.20
CA ILE A 19 -2.41 14.56 8.74
C ILE A 19 -2.35 16.01 8.32
N LEU A 20 -1.42 16.36 7.45
CA LEU A 20 -1.28 17.68 6.85
C LEU A 20 -1.49 17.58 5.34
N LEU A 21 -2.34 18.42 4.79
CA LEU A 21 -2.57 18.54 3.35
C LEU A 21 -2.31 19.98 2.89
N GLN A 22 -1.55 20.10 1.80
CA GLN A 22 -1.17 21.36 1.17
C GLN A 22 -1.80 21.45 -0.21
N ILE A 23 -2.66 22.42 -0.41
CA ILE A 23 -3.40 22.63 -1.68
C ILE A 23 -3.02 23.99 -2.24
N PRO A 24 -2.43 24.08 -3.44
CA PRO A 24 -2.09 25.36 -4.05
C PRO A 24 -3.34 26.10 -4.53
N PHE A 25 -3.39 27.42 -4.35
CA PHE A 25 -4.50 28.30 -4.74
C PHE A 25 -4.78 28.34 -6.25
N VAL A 26 -3.84 27.91 -7.07
CA VAL A 26 -4.08 27.79 -8.50
C VAL A 26 -5.29 26.88 -8.84
N LEU A 27 -5.69 26.03 -7.89
CA LEU A 27 -6.89 25.20 -8.01
C LEU A 27 -8.20 25.95 -7.72
N GLY A 28 -8.11 27.18 -7.18
CA GLY A 28 -9.24 28.03 -6.82
C GLY A 28 -9.55 28.05 -5.34
N TRP A 29 -10.77 28.49 -5.00
CA TRP A 29 -11.26 28.54 -3.62
C TRP A 29 -11.49 27.12 -3.08
N ILE A 30 -10.84 26.77 -1.96
CA ILE A 30 -10.82 25.40 -1.42
C ILE A 30 -11.75 25.32 -0.21
N GLU A 31 -12.65 24.34 -0.24
CA GLU A 31 -13.62 24.07 0.82
C GLU A 31 -13.80 22.55 1.04
N ARG A 32 -14.49 22.21 2.13
CA ARG A 32 -14.94 20.85 2.46
C ARG A 32 -13.87 19.77 2.34
N VAL A 33 -12.67 20.09 2.79
CA VAL A 33 -11.53 19.18 2.73
C VAL A 33 -11.74 18.00 3.68
N LYS A 34 -11.58 16.77 3.19
CA LYS A 34 -11.78 15.55 3.96
C LYS A 34 -10.66 14.55 3.71
N PHE A 35 -10.29 13.86 4.77
CA PHE A 35 -9.40 12.71 4.75
C PHE A 35 -10.23 11.43 4.84
N TYR A 36 -10.10 10.57 3.86
CA TYR A 36 -10.74 9.26 3.81
C TYR A 36 -9.72 8.18 4.12
N VAL A 37 -10.11 7.27 5.01
CA VAL A 37 -9.28 6.12 5.35
C VAL A 37 -10.16 4.89 5.49
N SER A 38 -9.72 3.77 4.93
CA SER A 38 -10.49 2.54 4.88
C SER A 38 -9.63 1.29 5.05
N THR A 39 -10.21 0.28 5.64
CA THR A 39 -9.78 -1.12 5.58
C THR A 39 -10.75 -1.89 4.68
N ARG A 40 -10.64 -3.22 4.65
CA ARG A 40 -11.62 -4.08 3.97
C ARG A 40 -13.02 -4.01 4.61
N GLU A 41 -13.09 -3.72 5.91
CA GLU A 41 -14.32 -3.81 6.71
C GLU A 41 -14.93 -2.46 7.04
N GLN A 42 -14.09 -1.41 7.11
CA GLN A 42 -14.51 -0.10 7.61
C GLN A 42 -14.02 1.02 6.69
N LYS A 43 -14.84 2.04 6.57
CA LYS A 43 -14.49 3.31 5.91
C LYS A 43 -14.81 4.46 6.83
N ASN A 44 -13.81 5.25 7.16
CA ASN A 44 -13.93 6.44 7.99
C ASN A 44 -13.61 7.70 7.19
N VAL A 45 -14.25 8.80 7.56
CA VAL A 45 -14.08 10.09 6.91
C VAL A 45 -13.87 11.14 7.99
N TYR A 46 -12.77 11.86 7.90
CA TYR A 46 -12.40 12.91 8.83
C TYR A 46 -12.40 14.26 8.12
N PRO A 47 -13.18 15.25 8.58
CA PRO A 47 -13.07 16.61 8.08
C PRO A 47 -11.69 17.18 8.47
N MET A 48 -11.08 17.91 7.55
CA MET A 48 -9.82 18.59 7.81
C MET A 48 -10.07 20.08 8.07
N GLN A 49 -9.39 20.61 9.08
CA GLN A 49 -9.50 22.00 9.46
C GLN A 49 -8.48 22.84 8.69
N HIS A 50 -8.89 24.00 8.22
CA HIS A 50 -7.97 24.97 7.66
C HIS A 50 -7.09 25.56 8.77
N VAL A 51 -5.77 25.58 8.55
CA VAL A 51 -4.78 26.04 9.53
C VAL A 51 -4.25 27.41 9.15
N LYS A 52 -3.79 27.56 7.92
CA LYS A 52 -3.18 28.79 7.41
C LYS A 52 -3.13 28.83 5.89
N ASN A 53 -2.86 30.02 5.38
CA ASN A 53 -2.48 30.25 3.99
C ASN A 53 -1.06 30.82 3.97
N GLU A 54 -0.19 30.30 3.15
CA GLU A 54 1.19 30.75 3.04
C GLU A 54 1.74 30.42 1.65
N ASN A 55 2.40 31.38 1.00
CA ASN A 55 3.04 31.19 -0.32
C ASN A 55 2.11 30.57 -1.38
N ASP A 56 0.89 31.10 -1.50
CA ASP A 56 -0.16 30.59 -2.41
C ASP A 56 -0.58 29.13 -2.17
N ILE A 57 -0.40 28.65 -0.94
CA ILE A 57 -0.81 27.31 -0.50
C ILE A 57 -1.75 27.43 0.70
N ALA A 58 -2.87 26.72 0.63
CA ALA A 58 -3.75 26.49 1.77
C ALA A 58 -3.34 25.20 2.51
N TYR A 59 -3.22 25.28 3.82
CA TYR A 59 -2.84 24.20 4.70
C TYR A 59 -4.05 23.69 5.49
N PHE A 60 -4.30 22.40 5.42
CA PHE A 60 -5.38 21.73 6.14
C PHE A 60 -4.82 20.61 7.00
N GLU A 61 -5.44 20.40 8.16
CA GLU A 61 -4.95 19.45 9.14
C GLU A 61 -6.11 18.63 9.73
N ALA A 62 -5.83 17.36 10.05
CA ALA A 62 -6.68 16.51 10.85
C ALA A 62 -5.83 15.65 11.79
N THR A 63 -6.38 15.36 12.98
CA THR A 63 -5.81 14.37 13.88
C THR A 63 -6.75 13.17 13.90
N VAL A 64 -6.20 11.99 13.63
CA VAL A 64 -6.97 10.76 13.52
C VAL A 64 -6.35 9.66 14.36
N GLU A 65 -7.19 8.89 15.03
CA GLU A 65 -6.79 7.69 15.73
C GLU A 65 -7.16 6.48 14.86
N LEU A 66 -6.18 5.63 14.58
CA LEU A 66 -6.34 4.43 13.77
C LEU A 66 -6.04 3.20 14.62
N PRO A 67 -6.97 2.23 14.67
CA PRO A 67 -6.75 0.96 15.34
C PRO A 67 -5.52 0.22 14.80
N ARG A 68 -4.97 -0.61 15.63
CA ARG A 68 -3.73 -1.34 15.41
C ARG A 68 -3.88 -2.48 14.38
N TYR A 69 -2.73 -2.86 13.79
CA TYR A 69 -2.55 -4.03 12.90
C TYR A 69 -3.41 -4.07 11.65
N ALA A 70 -3.55 -2.94 11.00
CA ALA A 70 -4.18 -2.91 9.69
C ALA A 70 -3.35 -2.14 8.67
N VAL A 71 -3.52 -2.49 7.42
CA VAL A 71 -3.11 -1.68 6.29
C VAL A 71 -4.32 -0.87 5.86
N TYR A 72 -4.22 0.43 6.03
CA TYR A 72 -5.26 1.38 5.65
C TYR A 72 -4.99 1.90 4.24
N HIS A 73 -6.03 1.99 3.44
CA HIS A 73 -6.04 2.72 2.19
C HIS A 73 -6.59 4.11 2.45
N TYR A 74 -5.94 5.15 1.93
CA TYR A 74 -6.38 6.52 2.15
C TYR A 74 -6.26 7.40 0.92
N TYR A 75 -7.08 8.44 0.90
CA TYR A 75 -7.10 9.51 -0.08
C TYR A 75 -7.76 10.75 0.51
N PHE A 76 -7.76 11.85 -0.23
CA PHE A 76 -8.39 13.11 0.17
C PHE A 76 -9.47 13.50 -0.81
N SER A 77 -10.44 14.27 -0.34
CA SER A 77 -11.35 15.02 -1.20
C SER A 77 -11.45 16.47 -0.76
N PHE A 78 -11.78 17.31 -1.67
CA PHE A 78 -12.02 18.74 -1.45
C PHE A 78 -12.86 19.31 -2.56
N ASP A 79 -13.45 20.45 -2.32
CA ASP A 79 -14.07 21.26 -3.37
C ASP A 79 -13.12 22.39 -3.78
N ALA A 80 -13.00 22.58 -5.07
CA ALA A 80 -12.27 23.68 -5.68
C ALA A 80 -13.19 24.45 -6.61
N ASN A 81 -13.50 25.71 -6.30
CA ASN A 81 -14.49 26.53 -7.02
C ASN A 81 -15.84 25.78 -7.19
N SER A 82 -16.36 25.23 -6.09
CA SER A 82 -17.60 24.45 -6.04
C SER A 82 -17.59 23.16 -6.89
N ARG A 83 -16.44 22.71 -7.35
CA ARG A 83 -16.27 21.44 -8.04
C ARG A 83 -15.59 20.43 -7.12
N PHE A 84 -16.24 19.31 -6.93
CA PHE A 84 -15.70 18.20 -6.13
C PHE A 84 -14.47 17.56 -6.81
N ARG A 85 -13.43 17.26 -6.01
CA ARG A 85 -12.18 16.68 -6.50
C ARG A 85 -11.64 15.65 -5.52
N TYR A 86 -10.99 14.63 -6.06
CA TYR A 86 -10.20 13.69 -5.28
C TYR A 86 -8.71 13.96 -5.46
N TYR A 87 -7.95 13.84 -4.36
CA TYR A 87 -6.50 13.75 -4.40
C TYR A 87 -6.09 12.35 -3.97
N LYS A 88 -5.51 11.61 -4.90
CA LYS A 88 -5.14 10.20 -4.81
C LYS A 88 -3.73 9.98 -5.36
N LYS A 89 -3.21 8.75 -5.25
CA LYS A 89 -1.81 8.39 -5.46
C LYS A 89 -1.19 8.93 -6.75
N GLU A 90 -1.90 8.93 -7.85
CA GLU A 90 -1.30 9.28 -9.13
C GLU A 90 -1.71 10.66 -9.66
N ASN A 91 -2.86 11.19 -9.24
CA ASN A 91 -3.34 12.48 -9.73
C ASN A 91 -4.51 13.03 -8.93
N THR A 92 -4.76 14.34 -9.12
CA THR A 92 -6.04 14.95 -8.77
C THR A 92 -7.04 14.57 -9.84
N SER A 93 -8.13 13.90 -9.47
CA SER A 93 -9.22 13.63 -10.42
C SER A 93 -10.49 14.40 -10.05
N GLY A 94 -11.34 14.61 -11.05
CA GLY A 94 -12.70 15.06 -10.84
C GLY A 94 -13.60 13.96 -10.28
N ASP A 95 -14.78 13.82 -10.78
CA ASP A 95 -15.96 13.16 -10.20
C ASP A 95 -15.95 11.61 -10.14
N ASN A 96 -14.87 10.94 -10.48
CA ASN A 96 -14.83 9.47 -10.49
C ASN A 96 -14.54 8.88 -9.11
N SER A 97 -15.19 7.76 -8.81
CA SER A 97 -14.92 6.98 -7.58
C SER A 97 -13.46 6.56 -7.50
N VAL A 98 -12.91 6.55 -6.27
CA VAL A 98 -11.54 6.14 -6.00
C VAL A 98 -11.50 4.64 -5.76
N THR A 99 -10.64 3.93 -6.49
CA THR A 99 -10.37 2.50 -6.29
C THR A 99 -9.26 2.27 -5.26
N ASN A 100 -9.16 1.07 -4.70
CA ASN A 100 -8.11 0.74 -3.72
C ASN A 100 -6.68 0.84 -4.30
N GLU A 101 -6.52 0.64 -5.60
CA GLU A 101 -5.22 0.73 -6.28
C GLU A 101 -4.72 2.17 -6.39
N GLU A 102 -5.65 3.10 -6.47
CA GLU A 102 -5.39 4.54 -6.53
C GLU A 102 -5.17 5.18 -5.15
N CYS A 103 -5.39 4.44 -4.07
CA CYS A 103 -5.15 4.90 -2.71
C CYS A 103 -3.69 4.79 -2.31
N TRP A 104 -3.25 5.69 -1.44
CA TRP A 104 -2.03 5.46 -0.66
C TRP A 104 -2.29 4.42 0.41
N LYS A 105 -1.23 3.83 0.93
CA LYS A 105 -1.29 2.84 2.00
C LYS A 105 -0.57 3.36 3.25
N LEU A 106 -1.19 3.16 4.40
CA LEU A 106 -0.65 3.46 5.71
C LEU A 106 -0.71 2.19 6.57
N SER A 107 0.46 1.70 6.99
CA SER A 107 0.54 0.56 7.91
C SER A 107 0.64 1.07 9.34
N VAL A 108 -0.34 0.71 10.18
CA VAL A 108 -0.38 1.13 11.58
C VAL A 108 0.30 0.10 12.47
N ASN A 109 1.26 0.56 13.29
CA ASN A 109 2.04 -0.28 14.21
C ASN A 109 2.75 -1.48 13.55
N PHE A 110 3.05 -1.39 12.26
CA PHE A 110 3.88 -2.37 11.60
C PHE A 110 5.36 -1.98 11.79
N GLU A 111 6.05 -2.72 12.60
CA GLU A 111 7.49 -2.56 12.79
C GLU A 111 8.22 -3.65 11.97
N VAL A 112 9.07 -3.21 11.07
CA VAL A 112 9.97 -4.13 10.36
C VAL A 112 11.05 -4.55 11.36
N PRO A 113 11.23 -5.85 11.64
CA PRO A 113 12.29 -6.33 12.50
C PRO A 113 13.67 -5.82 12.04
N GLU A 114 14.56 -5.51 12.96
CA GLU A 114 15.90 -4.97 12.63
C GLU A 114 16.66 -5.86 11.64
N TRP A 115 16.57 -7.19 11.81
CA TRP A 115 17.21 -8.14 10.92
C TRP A 115 16.71 -8.08 9.47
N ALA A 116 15.48 -7.61 9.25
CA ALA A 116 14.87 -7.51 7.91
C ALA A 116 15.15 -6.17 7.22
N LYS A 117 15.65 -5.17 7.96
CA LYS A 117 15.99 -3.86 7.41
C LYS A 117 17.24 -3.95 6.55
N GLY A 118 17.11 -3.63 5.27
CA GLY A 118 18.23 -3.69 4.33
C GLY A 118 18.68 -5.10 3.94
N THR A 119 17.95 -6.14 4.36
CA THR A 119 18.26 -7.53 4.02
C THR A 119 17.82 -7.82 2.59
N VAL A 120 18.70 -8.42 1.82
CA VAL A 120 18.36 -9.01 0.51
C VAL A 120 17.92 -10.44 0.74
N MET A 121 16.67 -10.76 0.43
CA MET A 121 16.14 -12.11 0.51
C MET A 121 16.28 -12.79 -0.85
N TYR A 122 16.88 -13.97 -0.88
CA TYR A 122 16.97 -14.80 -2.07
C TYR A 122 16.20 -16.10 -1.83
N GLN A 123 15.11 -16.27 -2.56
CA GLN A 123 14.31 -17.50 -2.49
C GLN A 123 14.76 -18.47 -3.58
N ILE A 124 15.25 -19.63 -3.18
CA ILE A 124 15.63 -20.71 -4.09
C ILE A 124 14.45 -21.69 -4.19
N PHE A 125 13.87 -21.80 -5.39
CA PHE A 125 12.95 -22.89 -5.71
C PHE A 125 13.79 -24.11 -6.05
N VAL A 126 13.90 -25.05 -5.11
CA VAL A 126 14.78 -26.21 -5.20
C VAL A 126 14.43 -27.13 -6.39
N ASP A 127 13.18 -27.19 -6.73
CA ASP A 127 12.63 -27.92 -7.88
C ASP A 127 13.04 -27.33 -9.24
N ARG A 128 13.44 -26.07 -9.27
CA ARG A 128 13.86 -25.33 -10.47
C ARG A 128 15.32 -24.88 -10.44
N TYR A 129 16.11 -25.38 -9.50
CA TYR A 129 17.50 -25.00 -9.39
C TYR A 129 18.41 -26.02 -10.04
N LYS A 130 19.35 -25.54 -10.88
CA LYS A 130 20.28 -26.42 -11.59
C LYS A 130 21.14 -27.18 -10.61
N ARG A 131 21.14 -28.49 -10.76
CA ARG A 131 21.95 -29.41 -9.96
C ARG A 131 23.45 -29.24 -10.26
N THR A 132 24.26 -29.25 -9.22
CA THR A 132 25.72 -29.26 -9.35
C THR A 132 26.20 -30.59 -9.98
N ARG A 133 27.17 -30.53 -10.85
CA ARG A 133 27.79 -31.72 -11.44
C ARG A 133 28.37 -32.60 -10.34
N GLY A 134 28.21 -33.91 -10.45
CA GLY A 134 28.79 -34.90 -9.53
C GLY A 134 27.91 -35.33 -8.37
N LEU A 135 26.72 -34.80 -8.22
CA LEU A 135 25.75 -35.34 -7.26
C LEU A 135 24.93 -36.45 -7.88
N GLU A 136 24.90 -37.61 -7.25
CA GLU A 136 24.08 -38.73 -7.67
C GLU A 136 22.59 -38.41 -7.66
N LYS A 137 21.86 -38.89 -8.67
CA LYS A 137 20.41 -38.79 -8.72
C LYS A 137 19.80 -39.69 -7.65
N LYS A 138 19.27 -39.13 -6.59
CA LYS A 138 18.46 -39.90 -5.65
C LYS A 138 17.09 -40.15 -6.28
N PRO A 139 16.62 -41.39 -6.37
CA PRO A 139 15.28 -41.67 -6.88
C PRO A 139 14.25 -41.01 -5.95
N MET A 140 13.42 -40.13 -6.51
CA MET A 140 12.32 -39.50 -5.77
C MET A 140 11.03 -40.21 -6.19
N LYS A 141 10.47 -41.02 -5.29
CA LYS A 141 9.22 -41.72 -5.53
C LYS A 141 8.07 -40.74 -5.79
N GLY A 142 7.41 -40.85 -6.94
CA GLY A 142 6.25 -40.05 -7.29
C GLY A 142 6.56 -38.64 -7.82
N ARG A 143 7.79 -38.37 -8.26
CA ARG A 143 8.17 -37.11 -8.90
C ARG A 143 8.84 -37.36 -10.23
N ASP A 144 8.49 -36.55 -11.23
CA ASP A 144 9.14 -36.52 -12.53
C ASP A 144 10.36 -35.64 -12.49
N ILE A 145 11.52 -36.14 -12.91
CA ILE A 145 12.75 -35.38 -12.96
C ILE A 145 12.97 -34.95 -14.41
N HIS A 146 12.90 -33.67 -14.68
CA HIS A 146 13.26 -33.13 -15.98
C HIS A 146 14.78 -33.18 -16.17
N GLU A 147 15.21 -33.95 -17.19
CA GLU A 147 16.64 -34.03 -17.55
C GLU A 147 17.12 -32.85 -18.38
N ASN A 148 16.22 -32.29 -19.17
CA ASN A 148 16.49 -31.13 -19.99
C ASN A 148 16.08 -29.87 -19.27
N TRP A 149 17.06 -29.07 -18.85
CA TRP A 149 16.85 -27.80 -18.14
C TRP A 149 16.04 -26.76 -18.95
N ASN A 150 16.08 -26.86 -20.28
CA ASN A 150 15.41 -25.91 -21.18
C ASN A 150 13.95 -26.33 -21.49
N GLU A 151 13.49 -27.47 -21.01
CA GLU A 151 12.08 -27.84 -21.12
C GLU A 151 11.19 -26.98 -20.25
N PRO A 152 10.03 -26.51 -20.77
CA PRO A 152 9.05 -25.85 -19.95
C PRO A 152 8.58 -26.75 -18.82
N PRO A 153 8.40 -26.26 -17.59
CA PRO A 153 7.88 -27.08 -16.50
C PRO A 153 6.44 -27.51 -16.80
N VAL A 154 6.09 -28.72 -16.43
CA VAL A 154 4.71 -29.21 -16.49
C VAL A 154 3.87 -28.40 -15.50
N VAL A 155 2.84 -27.70 -15.97
CA VAL A 155 2.00 -26.78 -15.20
C VAL A 155 0.67 -27.46 -14.83
N GLY A 156 0.70 -28.70 -14.40
CA GLY A 156 -0.50 -29.42 -14.01
C GLY A 156 -0.18 -30.85 -13.59
N PRO A 157 -1.13 -31.54 -13.02
CA PRO A 157 -0.96 -32.96 -12.70
C PRO A 157 -0.70 -33.75 -13.98
N ASN A 158 0.24 -34.71 -13.92
CA ASN A 158 0.45 -35.63 -15.01
C ASN A 158 -0.76 -36.56 -15.19
N GLU A 159 -0.76 -37.40 -16.21
CA GLU A 159 -1.84 -38.38 -16.49
C GLU A 159 -2.17 -39.28 -15.30
N LYS A 160 -1.28 -39.41 -14.33
CA LYS A 160 -1.47 -40.18 -13.09
C LYS A 160 -1.93 -39.33 -11.92
N GLY A 161 -2.25 -38.02 -12.12
CA GLY A 161 -2.69 -37.09 -11.09
C GLY A 161 -1.59 -36.62 -10.13
N ALA A 162 -0.31 -36.87 -10.41
CA ALA A 162 0.82 -36.36 -9.62
C ALA A 162 1.32 -35.01 -10.18
N TRP A 163 1.69 -34.13 -9.28
CA TRP A 163 2.30 -32.82 -9.58
C TRP A 163 3.82 -32.93 -9.67
#